data_d53ecfa630cbbc62da48873f02366067
#
_entry.id   d53ecfa630cbbc62da48873f02366067
#
_cell.length_a   1.000
_cell.length_b   1.000
_cell.length_c   1.000
_cell.angle_alpha   90.00
_cell.angle_beta   90.00
_cell.angle_gamma   90.00
#
_symmetry.space_group_name_H-M   'P 1'
#
loop_
_entity.id
_entity.type
_entity.pdbx_description
1 polymer ?
#
loop_
_entity_poly.entity_id
_entity_poly.type
_entity_poly.pdbx_seq_one_letter_code
_entity_poly.pdbx_strand_id
1 'polypeptide(L)'
;MSIQYSEELTTYSCELTPDSAVWKQHLSAFLERVSHDSGSRKEVYIYHLGEEEDYFELDMLSESKIEACLQTLAQIEPDSSNIRVKLVANKCSPDRVLQIYSPRDFVTRLESKRTQAQFKFVYIDLRSNYDKVYVSGKPIDISRVVTTEGDKYLLANKVRVFDDVFELKNSSIEYIEDLLELLSFDSHLSDYFLKLRTISSLAILSRKCSIDKLQFYFDGDKEISLSDRDVAFYYNYGQVIYDFYRWGLSDERYRTRISIINHVFAQYQDIEQSFKRYLFDILESNYKVYISDNFEQYVEVTSKLSDFLYETTAKIGDKIADSIASARNILILTLSYFFTVIVFTGIDKGRVENVFNFEISMLSTLFIVGGLVNLYWLRNEIVANTELAKMQLDEMINRYSVYIGDGELSDIKDCPSLELVSNKANQCRVYLSYGVVLFALLLLVWYLYSLKTPLPFLDAIGSDMTKAKEIISR
;
A
#
# COMPACT_ATOMS: atom_id res chain seq x y z
N MET A 1 -11.51 -33.61 -49.20
CA MET A 1 -10.18 -33.47 -48.55
C MET A 1 -10.31 -32.55 -47.40
N SER A 2 -10.07 -32.98 -46.19
CA SER A 2 -10.02 -32.10 -45.00
C SER A 2 -8.62 -32.12 -44.43
N ILE A 3 -8.01 -30.98 -44.31
CA ILE A 3 -6.74 -30.78 -43.64
C ILE A 3 -7.04 -30.01 -42.36
N GLN A 4 -6.63 -30.60 -41.27
CA GLN A 4 -6.84 -29.94 -39.96
C GLN A 4 -5.48 -29.78 -39.28
N TYR A 5 -5.08 -28.52 -39.07
CA TYR A 5 -3.93 -28.19 -38.27
C TYR A 5 -4.38 -27.94 -36.82
N SER A 6 -3.56 -28.36 -35.89
CA SER A 6 -3.77 -28.08 -34.47
C SER A 6 -2.44 -27.74 -33.83
N GLU A 7 -2.40 -26.64 -33.12
CA GLU A 7 -1.21 -26.20 -32.40
C GLU A 7 -1.49 -26.06 -30.90
N GLU A 8 -0.75 -26.83 -30.12
CA GLU A 8 -0.77 -26.79 -28.67
C GLU A 8 0.56 -26.25 -28.12
N LEU A 9 0.66 -26.05 -26.81
CA LEU A 9 1.89 -25.59 -26.16
C LEU A 9 3.04 -26.59 -26.33
N THR A 10 2.72 -27.89 -26.31
CA THR A 10 3.68 -28.99 -26.33
C THR A 10 3.74 -29.72 -27.68
N THR A 11 2.74 -29.54 -28.54
CA THR A 11 2.64 -30.26 -29.79
C THR A 11 2.13 -29.38 -30.92
N TYR A 12 2.60 -29.66 -32.14
CA TYR A 12 2.03 -29.17 -33.38
C TYR A 12 1.66 -30.36 -34.24
N SER A 13 0.44 -30.44 -34.70
CA SER A 13 -0.02 -31.58 -35.49
C SER A 13 -0.83 -31.15 -36.73
N CYS A 14 -0.75 -31.99 -37.75
CA CYS A 14 -1.52 -31.86 -38.97
C CYS A 14 -2.19 -33.19 -39.25
N GLU A 15 -3.52 -33.22 -39.33
CA GLU A 15 -4.27 -34.39 -39.75
C GLU A 15 -4.72 -34.23 -41.19
N LEU A 16 -4.47 -35.26 -41.97
CA LEU A 16 -4.73 -35.33 -43.42
C LEU A 16 -5.60 -36.53 -43.73
N THR A 17 -6.66 -36.35 -44.51
CA THR A 17 -7.39 -37.45 -45.16
C THR A 17 -6.88 -37.62 -46.57
N PRO A 18 -6.75 -38.88 -47.11
CA PRO A 18 -5.94 -39.15 -48.27
C PRO A 18 -6.42 -38.59 -49.59
N ASP A 19 -5.47 -38.01 -50.28
CA ASP A 19 -5.45 -37.89 -51.74
C ASP A 19 -3.97 -38.01 -52.15
N SER A 20 -3.60 -39.12 -52.78
CA SER A 20 -2.22 -39.57 -52.96
C SER A 20 -1.28 -38.57 -53.65
N ALA A 21 -1.80 -37.66 -54.47
CA ALA A 21 -1.01 -36.62 -55.13
C ALA A 21 -0.53 -35.49 -54.22
N VAL A 22 -1.13 -35.29 -53.04
CA VAL A 22 -0.96 -34.10 -52.18
C VAL A 22 -0.09 -34.37 -50.95
N TRP A 23 0.14 -35.64 -50.60
CA TRP A 23 0.93 -36.04 -49.44
C TRP A 23 2.33 -35.42 -49.38
N LYS A 24 3.06 -35.56 -50.49
CA LYS A 24 4.45 -35.05 -50.57
C LYS A 24 4.50 -33.54 -50.30
N GLN A 25 3.54 -32.82 -50.81
CA GLN A 25 3.45 -31.36 -50.64
C GLN A 25 3.16 -30.99 -49.20
N HIS A 26 2.22 -31.69 -48.55
CA HIS A 26 1.86 -31.40 -47.15
C HIS A 26 2.92 -31.84 -46.16
N LEU A 27 3.55 -33.01 -46.37
CA LEU A 27 4.67 -33.45 -45.55
C LEU A 27 5.85 -32.47 -45.67
N SER A 28 6.18 -32.04 -46.90
CA SER A 28 7.24 -31.05 -47.13
C SER A 28 6.90 -29.71 -46.45
N ALA A 29 5.68 -29.21 -46.59
CA ALA A 29 5.24 -27.98 -45.95
C ALA A 29 5.24 -28.08 -44.40
N PHE A 30 4.88 -29.23 -43.85
CA PHE A 30 4.97 -29.47 -42.41
C PHE A 30 6.44 -29.48 -41.95
N LEU A 31 7.30 -30.25 -42.64
CA LEU A 31 8.72 -30.32 -42.31
C LEU A 31 9.43 -28.98 -42.45
N GLU A 32 9.09 -28.21 -43.46
CA GLU A 32 9.61 -26.84 -43.62
C GLU A 32 9.25 -25.94 -42.42
N ARG A 33 7.99 -25.99 -42.00
CA ARG A 33 7.53 -25.20 -40.80
C ARG A 33 8.26 -25.60 -39.53
N VAL A 34 8.52 -26.90 -39.33
CA VAL A 34 9.19 -27.41 -38.12
C VAL A 34 10.72 -27.52 -38.25
N SER A 35 11.29 -27.16 -39.43
CA SER A 35 12.72 -27.29 -39.73
C SER A 35 13.62 -26.46 -38.82
N HIS A 36 13.12 -25.34 -38.33
CA HIS A 36 13.87 -24.43 -37.48
C HIS A 36 14.04 -24.92 -36.03
N ASP A 37 13.31 -25.98 -35.64
CA ASP A 37 13.39 -26.59 -34.32
C ASP A 37 14.19 -27.89 -34.38
N SER A 38 15.48 -27.77 -34.06
CA SER A 38 16.39 -28.92 -34.04
C SER A 38 16.17 -29.86 -32.84
N GLY A 39 15.43 -29.40 -31.82
CA GLY A 39 15.16 -30.17 -30.60
C GLY A 39 13.81 -30.90 -30.60
N SER A 40 12.91 -30.60 -31.53
CA SER A 40 11.60 -31.25 -31.58
C SER A 40 11.66 -32.66 -32.19
N ARG A 41 11.02 -33.60 -31.48
CA ARG A 41 10.78 -34.94 -32.00
C ARG A 41 9.63 -34.89 -32.99
N LYS A 42 9.86 -35.38 -34.22
CA LYS A 42 8.89 -35.33 -35.32
C LYS A 42 8.42 -36.72 -35.61
N GLU A 43 7.12 -36.92 -35.64
CA GLU A 43 6.48 -38.25 -35.74
C GLU A 43 5.40 -38.21 -36.80
N VAL A 44 5.27 -39.33 -37.51
CA VAL A 44 4.21 -39.58 -38.48
C VAL A 44 3.45 -40.82 -38.06
N TYR A 45 2.16 -40.68 -37.85
CA TYR A 45 1.25 -41.76 -37.54
C TYR A 45 0.32 -42.00 -38.72
N ILE A 46 0.17 -43.26 -39.11
CA ILE A 46 -0.76 -43.69 -40.17
C ILE A 46 -1.86 -44.52 -39.50
N TYR A 47 -3.09 -44.08 -39.61
CA TYR A 47 -4.25 -44.76 -39.07
C TYR A 47 -5.11 -45.34 -40.22
N HIS A 48 -5.53 -46.61 -40.11
CA HIS A 48 -6.50 -47.22 -40.96
C HIS A 48 -7.69 -47.72 -40.13
N LEU A 49 -8.92 -47.37 -40.52
CA LEU A 49 -10.14 -47.67 -39.76
C LEU A 49 -10.12 -47.22 -38.30
N GLY A 50 -9.26 -46.26 -37.95
CA GLY A 50 -9.11 -45.75 -36.60
C GLY A 50 -8.06 -46.48 -35.75
N GLU A 51 -7.44 -47.53 -36.25
CA GLU A 51 -6.30 -48.19 -35.61
C GLU A 51 -4.97 -47.70 -36.21
N GLU A 52 -3.93 -47.58 -35.38
CA GLU A 52 -2.58 -47.22 -35.84
C GLU A 52 -1.95 -48.38 -36.58
N GLU A 53 -1.64 -48.19 -37.86
CA GLU A 53 -0.99 -49.22 -38.69
C GLU A 53 0.51 -49.03 -38.74
N ASP A 54 0.99 -47.79 -38.92
CA ASP A 54 2.39 -47.47 -39.05
C ASP A 54 2.78 -46.21 -38.29
N TYR A 55 4.01 -46.21 -37.74
CA TYR A 55 4.62 -45.12 -37.00
C TYR A 55 6.04 -44.88 -37.52
N PHE A 56 6.33 -43.62 -37.85
CA PHE A 56 7.65 -43.19 -38.28
C PHE A 56 8.16 -42.07 -37.39
N GLU A 57 9.30 -42.26 -36.76
CA GLU A 57 10.03 -41.22 -36.08
C GLU A 57 10.99 -40.55 -37.08
N LEU A 58 10.72 -39.30 -37.39
CA LEU A 58 11.55 -38.52 -38.30
C LEU A 58 12.61 -37.79 -37.47
N ASP A 59 13.70 -38.50 -37.13
CA ASP A 59 14.87 -37.84 -36.57
C ASP A 59 15.43 -36.87 -37.60
N MET A 60 15.94 -35.74 -37.10
CA MET A 60 16.53 -34.67 -37.86
C MET A 60 17.00 -35.09 -39.28
N LEU A 61 16.18 -34.71 -40.30
CA LEU A 61 16.62 -34.61 -41.70
C LEU A 61 17.33 -35.84 -42.32
N SER A 62 17.05 -37.06 -41.87
CA SER A 62 17.50 -38.21 -42.63
C SER A 62 16.56 -38.35 -43.84
N GLU A 63 17.03 -37.90 -45.01
CA GLU A 63 16.33 -38.00 -46.28
C GLU A 63 15.82 -39.43 -46.53
N SER A 64 16.55 -40.43 -46.06
CA SER A 64 16.18 -41.85 -46.18
C SER A 64 14.91 -42.22 -45.40
N LYS A 65 14.67 -41.67 -44.22
CA LYS A 65 13.44 -41.93 -43.44
C LYS A 65 12.23 -41.18 -44.01
N ILE A 66 12.46 -39.97 -44.51
CA ILE A 66 11.43 -39.21 -45.22
C ILE A 66 11.05 -39.94 -46.51
N GLU A 67 12.01 -40.47 -47.22
CA GLU A 67 11.78 -41.24 -48.45
C GLU A 67 11.05 -42.56 -48.18
N ALA A 68 11.40 -43.29 -47.12
CA ALA A 68 10.67 -44.47 -46.66
C ALA A 68 9.22 -44.16 -46.30
N CYS A 69 8.99 -43.08 -45.51
CA CYS A 69 7.64 -42.62 -45.17
C CYS A 69 6.83 -42.28 -46.44
N LEU A 70 7.43 -41.56 -47.40
CA LEU A 70 6.80 -41.23 -48.67
C LEU A 70 6.50 -42.46 -49.54
N GLN A 71 7.37 -43.49 -49.53
CA GLN A 71 7.14 -44.77 -50.21
C GLN A 71 5.96 -45.51 -49.58
N THR A 72 5.87 -45.59 -48.27
CA THR A 72 4.74 -46.21 -47.58
C THR A 72 3.44 -45.47 -47.89
N LEU A 73 3.42 -44.15 -47.83
CA LEU A 73 2.28 -43.30 -48.18
C LEU A 73 1.87 -43.44 -49.67
N ALA A 74 2.83 -43.68 -50.56
CA ALA A 74 2.57 -43.89 -52.00
C ALA A 74 2.00 -45.28 -52.34
N GLN A 75 2.19 -46.27 -51.46
CA GLN A 75 1.62 -47.60 -51.59
C GLN A 75 0.17 -47.71 -51.09
N ILE A 76 -0.31 -46.70 -50.38
CA ILE A 76 -1.69 -46.63 -49.91
C ILE A 76 -2.60 -46.33 -51.08
N GLU A 77 -3.56 -47.24 -51.36
CA GLU A 77 -4.50 -47.11 -52.46
C GLU A 77 -5.38 -45.86 -52.29
N PRO A 78 -5.55 -45.02 -53.35
CA PRO A 78 -6.27 -43.76 -53.27
C PRO A 78 -7.75 -43.86 -52.85
N ASP A 79 -8.33 -45.07 -52.94
CA ASP A 79 -9.77 -45.29 -52.69
C ASP A 79 -10.11 -45.66 -51.24
N SER A 80 -9.14 -45.72 -50.35
CA SER A 80 -9.40 -46.02 -48.94
C SER A 80 -9.84 -44.79 -48.18
N SER A 81 -11.17 -44.55 -48.18
CA SER A 81 -11.82 -43.41 -47.46
C SER A 81 -11.62 -43.38 -45.94
N ASN A 82 -10.92 -44.38 -45.39
CA ASN A 82 -10.76 -44.58 -43.93
C ASN A 82 -9.32 -44.42 -43.43
N ILE A 83 -8.40 -43.92 -44.24
CA ILE A 83 -7.03 -43.66 -43.83
C ILE A 83 -6.88 -42.23 -43.34
N ARG A 84 -6.24 -42.04 -42.19
CA ARG A 84 -5.83 -40.74 -41.67
C ARG A 84 -4.33 -40.74 -41.43
N VAL A 85 -3.68 -39.68 -41.80
CA VAL A 85 -2.28 -39.46 -41.48
C VAL A 85 -2.17 -38.28 -40.53
N LYS A 86 -1.52 -38.51 -39.42
CA LYS A 86 -1.26 -37.47 -38.42
C LYS A 86 0.24 -37.21 -38.35
N LEU A 87 0.64 -36.00 -38.68
CA LEU A 87 1.99 -35.50 -38.52
C LEU A 87 2.05 -34.78 -37.17
N VAL A 88 3.03 -35.10 -36.33
CA VAL A 88 3.17 -34.53 -35.01
C VAL A 88 4.60 -34.03 -34.82
N ALA A 89 4.74 -32.82 -34.36
CA ALA A 89 6.00 -32.27 -33.84
C ALA A 89 5.87 -32.02 -32.35
N ASN A 90 6.65 -32.72 -31.53
CA ASN A 90 6.68 -32.54 -30.09
C ASN A 90 7.63 -31.38 -29.74
N LYS A 91 7.12 -30.33 -29.15
CA LYS A 91 7.85 -29.11 -28.80
C LYS A 91 8.61 -29.27 -27.47
N CYS A 92 9.43 -30.31 -27.35
CA CYS A 92 10.27 -30.50 -26.17
C CYS A 92 11.55 -29.68 -26.31
N SER A 93 11.55 -28.43 -25.83
CA SER A 93 12.78 -27.64 -25.74
C SER A 93 13.29 -27.63 -24.30
N PRO A 94 14.51 -28.18 -24.03
CA PRO A 94 15.13 -28.07 -22.71
C PRO A 94 15.49 -26.59 -22.34
N ASP A 95 15.52 -25.72 -23.33
CA ASP A 95 16.05 -24.35 -23.21
C ASP A 95 14.98 -23.29 -22.88
N ARG A 96 13.84 -23.67 -22.33
CA ARG A 96 12.72 -22.75 -22.04
C ARG A 96 12.30 -21.92 -23.26
N VAL A 97 12.15 -22.56 -24.39
CA VAL A 97 11.76 -21.97 -25.66
C VAL A 97 10.34 -22.39 -26.04
N LEU A 98 9.48 -21.42 -26.34
CA LEU A 98 8.16 -21.65 -26.91
C LEU A 98 8.25 -21.58 -28.45
N GLN A 99 7.90 -22.66 -29.13
CA GLN A 99 7.80 -22.71 -30.60
C GLN A 99 6.35 -22.49 -31.03
N ILE A 100 6.10 -21.52 -31.90
CA ILE A 100 4.81 -21.24 -32.55
C ILE A 100 5.00 -21.41 -34.05
N TYR A 101 4.52 -22.52 -34.59
CA TYR A 101 4.68 -22.85 -36.00
C TYR A 101 3.56 -22.28 -36.86
N SER A 102 2.33 -22.26 -36.32
CA SER A 102 1.15 -21.66 -36.95
C SER A 102 0.49 -20.67 -36.02
N PRO A 103 0.79 -19.36 -36.12
CA PRO A 103 0.19 -18.34 -35.26
C PRO A 103 -1.33 -18.39 -35.25
N ARG A 104 -1.96 -18.65 -36.40
CA ARG A 104 -3.41 -18.78 -36.53
C ARG A 104 -3.99 -19.88 -35.66
N ASP A 105 -3.41 -21.12 -35.79
CA ASP A 105 -3.93 -22.28 -35.05
C ASP A 105 -3.63 -22.16 -33.56
N PHE A 106 -2.48 -21.57 -33.20
CA PHE A 106 -2.13 -21.24 -31.83
C PHE A 106 -3.13 -20.29 -31.19
N VAL A 107 -3.48 -19.19 -31.86
CA VAL A 107 -4.49 -18.24 -31.41
C VAL A 107 -5.86 -18.91 -31.27
N THR A 108 -6.29 -19.68 -32.28
CA THR A 108 -7.55 -20.42 -32.25
C THR A 108 -7.62 -21.34 -31.02
N ARG A 109 -6.52 -22.01 -30.70
CA ARG A 109 -6.44 -22.86 -29.53
C ARG A 109 -6.50 -22.07 -28.20
N LEU A 110 -5.86 -20.91 -28.13
CA LEU A 110 -5.94 -20.04 -26.96
C LEU A 110 -7.36 -19.50 -26.77
N GLU A 111 -7.99 -19.04 -27.83
CA GLU A 111 -9.37 -18.52 -27.80
C GLU A 111 -10.41 -19.58 -27.42
N SER A 112 -10.14 -20.86 -27.67
CA SER A 112 -11.00 -21.95 -27.21
C SER A 112 -11.00 -22.15 -25.69
N LYS A 113 -10.03 -21.58 -24.98
CA LYS A 113 -9.96 -21.59 -23.51
C LYS A 113 -10.81 -20.45 -22.92
N ARG A 114 -11.23 -20.62 -21.65
CA ARG A 114 -11.90 -19.54 -20.90
C ARG A 114 -11.00 -18.32 -20.85
N THR A 115 -11.59 -17.14 -20.91
CA THR A 115 -10.86 -15.85 -20.92
C THR A 115 -9.87 -15.75 -19.75
N GLN A 116 -10.25 -16.16 -18.55
CA GLN A 116 -9.36 -16.17 -17.38
C GLN A 116 -8.12 -17.07 -17.59
N ALA A 117 -8.28 -18.21 -18.23
CA ALA A 117 -7.15 -19.10 -18.56
C ALA A 117 -6.23 -18.50 -19.63
N GLN A 118 -6.78 -17.74 -20.58
CA GLN A 118 -5.99 -17.00 -21.57
C GLN A 118 -5.13 -15.93 -20.87
N PHE A 119 -5.70 -15.18 -19.95
CA PHE A 119 -4.96 -14.20 -19.17
C PHE A 119 -3.88 -14.84 -18.31
N LYS A 120 -4.20 -15.94 -17.62
CA LYS A 120 -3.21 -16.68 -16.83
C LYS A 120 -2.03 -17.12 -17.70
N PHE A 121 -2.31 -17.67 -18.88
CA PHE A 121 -1.26 -18.07 -19.79
C PHE A 121 -0.37 -16.89 -20.19
N VAL A 122 -0.94 -15.80 -20.66
CA VAL A 122 -0.18 -14.64 -21.17
C VAL A 122 0.56 -13.92 -20.05
N TYR A 123 -0.09 -13.71 -18.88
CA TYR A 123 0.45 -12.90 -17.80
C TYR A 123 1.36 -13.66 -16.83
N ILE A 124 1.24 -14.98 -16.75
CA ILE A 124 2.01 -15.80 -15.81
C ILE A 124 2.83 -16.87 -16.54
N ASP A 125 2.14 -17.76 -17.26
CA ASP A 125 2.75 -18.99 -17.72
C ASP A 125 3.79 -18.74 -18.83
N LEU A 126 3.52 -17.77 -19.72
CA LEU A 126 4.41 -17.48 -20.85
C LEU A 126 5.81 -17.09 -20.36
N ARG A 127 5.91 -16.19 -19.41
CA ARG A 127 7.19 -15.70 -18.91
C ARG A 127 7.82 -16.61 -17.86
N SER A 128 7.01 -17.22 -17.00
CA SER A 128 7.51 -18.15 -15.99
C SER A 128 8.15 -19.39 -16.60
N ASN A 129 7.64 -19.82 -17.77
CA ASN A 129 8.05 -21.07 -18.40
C ASN A 129 9.03 -20.89 -19.58
N TYR A 130 9.05 -19.70 -20.21
CA TYR A 130 9.81 -19.48 -21.42
C TYR A 130 10.67 -18.20 -21.35
N ASP A 131 11.87 -18.30 -21.88
CA ASP A 131 12.80 -17.18 -22.02
C ASP A 131 12.81 -16.60 -23.44
N LYS A 132 12.48 -17.45 -24.42
CA LYS A 132 12.43 -17.10 -25.84
C LYS A 132 11.17 -17.67 -26.48
N VAL A 133 10.64 -16.94 -27.45
CA VAL A 133 9.54 -17.39 -28.31
C VAL A 133 10.03 -17.36 -29.75
N TYR A 134 9.79 -18.46 -30.46
CA TYR A 134 10.02 -18.53 -31.90
C TYR A 134 8.67 -18.53 -32.60
N VAL A 135 8.44 -17.56 -33.46
CA VAL A 135 7.21 -17.48 -34.25
C VAL A 135 7.58 -17.65 -35.73
N SER A 136 7.08 -18.72 -36.34
CA SER A 136 7.40 -19.03 -37.74
C SER A 136 8.91 -19.01 -38.01
N GLY A 137 9.71 -19.52 -37.07
CA GLY A 137 11.15 -19.60 -37.15
C GLY A 137 11.94 -18.34 -36.78
N LYS A 138 11.28 -17.24 -36.44
CA LYS A 138 11.93 -15.99 -35.97
C LYS A 138 12.04 -15.96 -34.46
N PRO A 139 13.25 -15.83 -33.90
CA PRO A 139 13.46 -15.78 -32.45
C PRO A 139 13.06 -14.42 -31.88
N ILE A 140 12.35 -14.44 -30.75
CA ILE A 140 12.00 -13.28 -29.96
C ILE A 140 12.47 -13.53 -28.53
N ASP A 141 13.34 -12.70 -28.05
CA ASP A 141 13.86 -12.76 -26.69
C ASP A 141 12.91 -12.00 -25.75
N ILE A 142 12.16 -12.76 -24.95
CA ILE A 142 11.20 -12.19 -23.98
C ILE A 142 11.83 -11.93 -22.62
N SER A 143 13.10 -12.33 -22.42
CA SER A 143 13.83 -12.11 -21.17
C SER A 143 14.32 -10.66 -21.01
N ARG A 144 14.39 -9.90 -22.10
CA ARG A 144 14.99 -8.57 -22.17
C ARG A 144 14.01 -7.41 -22.00
N VAL A 145 12.89 -7.61 -21.37
CA VAL A 145 11.95 -6.51 -21.11
C VAL A 145 12.58 -5.54 -20.11
N VAL A 146 13.00 -4.38 -20.61
CA VAL A 146 13.69 -3.35 -19.82
C VAL A 146 12.66 -2.45 -19.15
N THR A 147 12.68 -2.42 -17.82
CA THR A 147 11.88 -1.48 -17.03
C THR A 147 12.47 -0.07 -17.10
N THR A 148 11.76 0.89 -17.63
CA THR A 148 12.10 2.30 -17.48
C THR A 148 11.70 2.81 -16.09
N GLU A 149 12.51 3.73 -15.51
CA GLU A 149 12.25 4.24 -14.14
C GLU A 149 10.88 4.91 -13.96
N GLY A 150 10.31 5.46 -15.04
CA GLY A 150 8.99 6.10 -15.02
C GLY A 150 7.81 5.15 -14.79
N ASP A 151 8.01 3.83 -14.95
CA ASP A 151 6.94 2.84 -14.92
C ASP A 151 6.80 2.10 -13.57
N LYS A 152 7.58 2.48 -12.55
CA LYS A 152 7.52 1.82 -11.23
C LYS A 152 6.14 1.90 -10.58
N TYR A 153 5.48 3.05 -10.64
CA TYR A 153 4.12 3.22 -10.10
C TYR A 153 3.09 2.45 -10.91
N LEU A 154 3.22 2.51 -12.25
CA LEU A 154 2.35 1.76 -13.14
C LEU A 154 2.40 0.26 -12.80
N LEU A 155 3.59 -0.30 -12.64
CA LEU A 155 3.78 -1.71 -12.30
C LEU A 155 3.19 -2.07 -10.94
N ALA A 156 3.52 -1.31 -9.88
CA ALA A 156 3.04 -1.57 -8.53
C ALA A 156 1.50 -1.50 -8.44
N ASN A 157 0.91 -0.50 -9.09
CA ASN A 157 -0.53 -0.34 -9.14
C ASN A 157 -1.20 -1.43 -10.00
N LYS A 158 -0.58 -1.81 -11.11
CA LYS A 158 -1.01 -2.90 -11.98
C LYS A 158 -1.10 -4.22 -11.21
N VAL A 159 -0.05 -4.61 -10.47
CA VAL A 159 -0.05 -5.84 -9.66
C VAL A 159 -1.22 -5.87 -8.68
N ARG A 160 -1.43 -4.77 -7.93
CA ARG A 160 -2.54 -4.68 -6.96
C ARG A 160 -3.91 -4.87 -7.61
N VAL A 161 -4.15 -4.22 -8.75
CA VAL A 161 -5.46 -4.27 -9.41
C VAL A 161 -5.67 -5.60 -10.14
N PHE A 162 -4.61 -6.20 -10.71
CA PHE A 162 -4.72 -7.51 -11.37
C PHE A 162 -5.02 -8.63 -10.39
N ASP A 163 -4.45 -8.60 -9.18
CA ASP A 163 -4.77 -9.56 -8.13
C ASP A 163 -6.26 -9.47 -7.75
N ASP A 164 -6.81 -8.25 -7.67
CA ASP A 164 -8.21 -8.03 -7.31
C ASP A 164 -9.18 -8.43 -8.43
N VAL A 165 -8.83 -8.16 -9.70
CA VAL A 165 -9.74 -8.35 -10.85
C VAL A 165 -9.62 -9.74 -11.48
N PHE A 166 -8.41 -10.28 -11.61
CA PHE A 166 -8.13 -11.54 -12.32
C PHE A 166 -7.78 -12.70 -11.38
N GLU A 167 -7.72 -12.48 -10.06
CA GLU A 167 -7.32 -13.50 -9.06
C GLU A 167 -5.95 -14.15 -9.34
N LEU A 168 -5.06 -13.41 -10.00
CA LEU A 168 -3.73 -13.86 -10.40
C LEU A 168 -2.72 -13.62 -9.27
N LYS A 169 -2.78 -14.41 -8.20
CA LYS A 169 -1.88 -14.30 -7.06
C LYS A 169 -0.43 -14.64 -7.43
N ASN A 170 0.51 -13.83 -6.94
CA ASN A 170 1.97 -14.03 -7.03
C ASN A 170 2.58 -13.91 -8.42
N SER A 171 2.08 -13.08 -9.27
CA SER A 171 2.70 -12.92 -10.57
C SER A 171 3.70 -11.78 -10.59
N SER A 172 4.88 -12.04 -11.10
CA SER A 172 5.71 -11.05 -11.76
C SER A 172 4.99 -10.59 -13.03
N ILE A 173 3.92 -9.80 -12.87
CA ILE A 173 3.17 -9.18 -13.98
C ILE A 173 4.03 -8.04 -14.51
N GLU A 174 5.15 -8.39 -15.12
CA GLU A 174 6.04 -7.43 -15.75
C GLU A 174 5.59 -7.26 -17.21
N TYR A 175 5.40 -6.05 -17.64
CA TYR A 175 5.39 -5.52 -19.01
C TYR A 175 4.91 -6.45 -20.14
N ILE A 176 3.65 -6.82 -20.09
CA ILE A 176 3.03 -7.56 -21.20
C ILE A 176 2.87 -6.67 -22.42
N GLU A 177 2.74 -5.40 -22.23
CA GLU A 177 2.63 -4.43 -23.30
C GLU A 177 3.84 -4.49 -24.25
N ASP A 178 5.05 -4.59 -23.70
CA ASP A 178 6.28 -4.72 -24.50
C ASP A 178 6.35 -6.11 -25.18
N LEU A 179 5.86 -7.14 -24.51
CA LEU A 179 5.72 -8.47 -25.10
C LEU A 179 4.74 -8.48 -26.28
N LEU A 180 3.62 -7.75 -26.15
CA LEU A 180 2.64 -7.60 -27.21
C LEU A 180 3.24 -6.91 -28.44
N GLU A 181 4.06 -5.90 -28.23
CA GLU A 181 4.78 -5.18 -29.29
C GLU A 181 5.79 -6.11 -29.99
N LEU A 182 6.53 -6.90 -29.22
CA LEU A 182 7.49 -7.89 -29.74
C LEU A 182 6.83 -9.00 -30.55
N LEU A 183 5.63 -9.44 -30.17
CA LEU A 183 4.89 -10.50 -30.87
C LEU A 183 3.99 -9.98 -32.01
N SER A 184 3.90 -8.68 -32.20
CA SER A 184 2.98 -8.04 -33.16
C SER A 184 3.40 -8.12 -34.62
N PHE A 185 4.50 -8.78 -34.97
CA PHE A 185 4.93 -8.93 -36.37
C PHE A 185 4.11 -9.94 -37.16
N ASP A 186 3.30 -10.76 -36.51
CA ASP A 186 2.31 -11.64 -37.14
C ASP A 186 0.90 -11.07 -36.91
N SER A 187 0.08 -10.99 -37.97
CA SER A 187 -1.25 -10.37 -37.89
C SER A 187 -2.18 -11.08 -36.92
N HIS A 188 -2.20 -12.41 -36.88
CA HIS A 188 -3.09 -13.18 -36.00
C HIS A 188 -2.73 -12.99 -34.52
N LEU A 189 -1.43 -12.99 -34.22
CA LEU A 189 -0.95 -12.71 -32.85
C LEU A 189 -1.21 -11.27 -32.44
N SER A 190 -0.99 -10.32 -33.36
CA SER A 190 -1.27 -8.90 -33.14
C SER A 190 -2.75 -8.65 -32.80
N ASP A 191 -3.66 -9.22 -33.58
CA ASP A 191 -5.10 -9.12 -33.34
C ASP A 191 -5.51 -9.69 -31.99
N TYR A 192 -5.01 -10.88 -31.69
CA TYR A 192 -5.30 -11.57 -30.44
C TYR A 192 -4.79 -10.77 -29.21
N PHE A 193 -3.58 -10.30 -29.27
CA PHE A 193 -3.00 -9.54 -28.16
C PHE A 193 -3.63 -8.14 -28.02
N LEU A 194 -3.97 -7.47 -29.12
CA LEU A 194 -4.74 -6.22 -29.09
C LEU A 194 -6.09 -6.41 -28.38
N LYS A 195 -6.77 -7.52 -28.70
CA LYS A 195 -8.03 -7.91 -28.03
C LYS A 195 -7.82 -8.10 -26.52
N LEU A 196 -6.83 -8.92 -26.10
CA LEU A 196 -6.53 -9.15 -24.70
C LEU A 196 -6.15 -7.86 -23.96
N ARG A 197 -5.32 -7.02 -24.57
CA ARG A 197 -4.92 -5.72 -24.02
C ARG A 197 -6.12 -4.82 -23.78
N THR A 198 -7.04 -4.77 -24.73
CA THR A 198 -8.27 -3.97 -24.60
C THR A 198 -9.17 -4.51 -23.50
N ILE A 199 -9.36 -5.83 -23.42
CA ILE A 199 -10.16 -6.47 -22.37
C ILE A 199 -9.56 -6.19 -20.99
N SER A 200 -8.25 -6.36 -20.82
CA SER A 200 -7.58 -6.10 -19.55
C SER A 200 -7.68 -4.62 -19.14
N SER A 201 -7.50 -3.71 -20.10
CA SER A 201 -7.62 -2.28 -19.84
C SER A 201 -9.03 -1.89 -19.39
N LEU A 202 -10.08 -2.39 -20.07
CA LEU A 202 -11.47 -2.14 -19.66
C LEU A 202 -11.80 -2.79 -18.31
N ALA A 203 -11.31 -3.98 -18.04
CA ALA A 203 -11.53 -4.66 -16.77
C ALA A 203 -10.99 -3.85 -15.58
N ILE A 204 -9.84 -3.21 -15.76
CA ILE A 204 -9.20 -2.39 -14.73
C ILE A 204 -9.88 -1.01 -14.61
N LEU A 205 -10.27 -0.43 -15.74
CA LEU A 205 -10.94 0.88 -15.76
C LEU A 205 -12.39 0.81 -15.27
N SER A 206 -13.06 -0.33 -15.43
CA SER A 206 -14.46 -0.48 -15.04
C SER A 206 -14.63 -0.58 -13.52
N ARG A 207 -15.78 -0.16 -13.03
CA ARG A 207 -16.16 -0.33 -11.62
C ARG A 207 -16.42 -1.78 -11.25
N LYS A 208 -16.99 -2.53 -12.21
CA LYS A 208 -17.29 -3.96 -12.08
C LYS A 208 -17.18 -4.59 -13.46
N CYS A 209 -16.66 -5.81 -13.52
CA CYS A 209 -16.59 -6.55 -14.76
C CYS A 209 -17.01 -8.01 -14.58
N SER A 210 -17.47 -8.61 -15.67
CA SER A 210 -17.67 -10.05 -15.81
C SER A 210 -16.78 -10.52 -16.94
N ILE A 211 -15.59 -11.03 -16.59
CA ILE A 211 -14.56 -11.43 -17.56
C ILE A 211 -15.07 -12.55 -18.48
N ASP A 212 -15.79 -13.54 -17.94
CA ASP A 212 -16.31 -14.66 -18.73
C ASP A 212 -17.36 -14.24 -19.77
N LYS A 213 -18.13 -13.19 -19.46
CA LYS A 213 -19.15 -12.63 -20.36
C LYS A 213 -18.62 -11.44 -21.16
N LEU A 214 -17.39 -11.00 -20.92
CA LEU A 214 -16.79 -9.79 -21.51
C LEU A 214 -17.67 -8.54 -21.35
N GLN A 215 -18.29 -8.38 -20.17
CA GLN A 215 -19.15 -7.25 -19.82
C GLN A 215 -18.46 -6.37 -18.78
N PHE A 216 -18.46 -5.07 -19.01
CA PHE A 216 -17.78 -4.06 -18.19
C PHE A 216 -18.77 -2.95 -17.84
N TYR A 217 -18.87 -2.65 -16.53
CA TYR A 217 -19.83 -1.70 -15.97
C TYR A 217 -19.09 -0.49 -15.42
N PHE A 218 -19.60 0.68 -15.79
CA PHE A 218 -19.08 1.98 -15.38
C PHE A 218 -20.11 2.74 -14.56
N ASP A 219 -19.76 3.90 -14.02
CA ASP A 219 -20.69 4.75 -13.29
C ASP A 219 -21.88 5.18 -14.18
N GLY A 220 -23.02 5.50 -13.56
CA GLY A 220 -24.24 5.90 -14.27
C GLY A 220 -24.91 4.77 -15.07
N ASP A 221 -24.76 3.50 -14.58
CA ASP A 221 -25.31 2.29 -15.22
C ASP A 221 -24.90 2.12 -16.70
N LYS A 222 -23.71 2.62 -17.03
CA LYS A 222 -23.14 2.43 -18.37
C LYS A 222 -22.49 1.07 -18.48
N GLU A 223 -22.78 0.38 -19.57
CA GLU A 223 -22.26 -0.97 -19.85
C GLU A 223 -21.64 -1.02 -21.25
N ILE A 224 -20.56 -1.78 -21.38
CA ILE A 224 -20.01 -2.21 -22.68
C ILE A 224 -19.85 -3.73 -22.68
N SER A 225 -20.34 -4.37 -23.74
CA SER A 225 -20.13 -5.79 -24.01
C SER A 225 -19.20 -5.96 -25.21
N LEU A 226 -18.21 -6.84 -25.06
CA LEU A 226 -17.24 -7.17 -26.11
C LEU A 226 -17.48 -8.54 -26.73
N SER A 227 -18.51 -9.30 -26.31
CA SER A 227 -18.76 -10.65 -26.81
C SER A 227 -19.01 -10.73 -28.32
N ASP A 228 -19.64 -9.70 -28.88
CA ASP A 228 -20.05 -9.66 -30.29
C ASP A 228 -19.29 -8.61 -31.12
N ARG A 229 -18.16 -8.09 -30.55
CA ARG A 229 -17.37 -7.06 -31.24
C ARG A 229 -16.43 -7.67 -32.25
N ASP A 230 -16.39 -7.07 -33.43
CA ASP A 230 -15.45 -7.42 -34.49
C ASP A 230 -14.04 -6.87 -34.23
N VAL A 231 -13.10 -7.30 -35.05
CA VAL A 231 -11.70 -6.86 -34.95
C VAL A 231 -11.57 -5.33 -35.16
N ALA A 232 -12.45 -4.73 -35.94
CA ALA A 232 -12.45 -3.29 -36.22
C ALA A 232 -12.65 -2.45 -34.94
N PHE A 233 -13.45 -2.93 -33.98
CA PHE A 233 -13.61 -2.27 -32.70
C PHE A 233 -12.28 -2.11 -31.97
N TYR A 234 -11.49 -3.19 -31.90
CA TYR A 234 -10.20 -3.21 -31.18
C TYR A 234 -9.17 -2.31 -31.86
N TYR A 235 -9.17 -2.25 -33.19
CA TYR A 235 -8.30 -1.33 -33.93
C TYR A 235 -8.70 0.14 -33.73
N ASN A 236 -9.98 0.45 -33.70
CA ASN A 236 -10.47 1.82 -33.58
C ASN A 236 -10.31 2.39 -32.17
N TYR A 237 -10.55 1.57 -31.14
CA TYR A 237 -10.65 2.04 -29.75
C TYR A 237 -9.58 1.45 -28.81
N GLY A 238 -9.00 0.31 -29.14
CA GLY A 238 -8.10 -0.41 -28.25
C GLY A 238 -6.90 0.41 -27.78
N GLN A 239 -6.31 1.22 -28.67
CA GLN A 239 -5.17 2.07 -28.29
C GLN A 239 -5.60 3.20 -27.33
N VAL A 240 -6.73 3.85 -27.58
CA VAL A 240 -7.23 4.93 -26.71
C VAL A 240 -7.64 4.40 -25.35
N ILE A 241 -8.29 3.23 -25.30
CA ILE A 241 -8.64 2.56 -24.04
C ILE A 241 -7.38 2.22 -23.26
N TYR A 242 -6.34 1.72 -23.94
CA TYR A 242 -5.06 1.43 -23.34
C TYR A 242 -4.35 2.68 -22.83
N ASP A 243 -4.41 3.80 -23.56
CA ASP A 243 -3.87 5.07 -23.11
C ASP A 243 -4.57 5.57 -21.82
N PHE A 244 -5.91 5.42 -21.72
CA PHE A 244 -6.65 5.71 -20.48
C PHE A 244 -6.20 4.82 -19.31
N TYR A 245 -6.02 3.53 -19.59
CA TYR A 245 -5.49 2.58 -18.60
C TYR A 245 -4.10 3.01 -18.09
N ARG A 246 -3.17 3.35 -18.98
CA ARG A 246 -1.85 3.83 -18.60
C ARG A 246 -1.92 5.10 -17.76
N TRP A 247 -2.72 6.07 -18.18
CA TRP A 247 -2.92 7.30 -17.44
C TRP A 247 -3.51 7.02 -16.05
N GLY A 248 -4.50 6.15 -15.97
CA GLY A 248 -5.15 5.78 -14.71
C GLY A 248 -4.20 5.18 -13.69
N LEU A 249 -3.25 4.35 -14.11
CA LEU A 249 -2.31 3.64 -13.23
C LEU A 249 -0.96 4.35 -13.03
N SER A 250 -0.70 5.47 -13.71
CA SER A 250 0.64 6.12 -13.72
C SER A 250 0.99 6.91 -12.46
N ASP A 251 0.13 6.90 -11.42
CA ASP A 251 0.33 7.67 -10.17
C ASP A 251 -0.03 6.81 -8.96
N GLU A 252 0.50 7.16 -7.80
CA GLU A 252 0.13 6.55 -6.51
C GLU A 252 -1.37 6.64 -6.24
N ARG A 253 -2.02 7.70 -6.68
CA ARG A 253 -3.47 7.95 -6.56
C ARG A 253 -4.28 7.32 -7.68
N TYR A 254 -3.89 6.12 -8.14
CA TYR A 254 -4.55 5.43 -9.25
C TYR A 254 -6.06 5.23 -9.05
N ARG A 255 -6.51 4.97 -7.81
CA ARG A 255 -7.95 4.82 -7.51
C ARG A 255 -8.74 6.09 -7.82
N THR A 256 -8.19 7.24 -7.49
CA THR A 256 -8.79 8.54 -7.81
C THR A 256 -8.84 8.76 -9.31
N ARG A 257 -7.75 8.48 -10.05
CA ARG A 257 -7.73 8.62 -11.51
C ARG A 257 -8.72 7.70 -12.19
N ILE A 258 -8.82 6.43 -11.78
CA ILE A 258 -9.82 5.49 -12.28
C ILE A 258 -11.25 5.99 -11.97
N SER A 259 -11.49 6.52 -10.76
CA SER A 259 -12.79 7.10 -10.40
C SER A 259 -13.14 8.31 -11.27
N ILE A 260 -12.19 9.19 -11.59
CA ILE A 260 -12.40 10.32 -12.51
C ILE A 260 -12.73 9.83 -13.92
N ILE A 261 -12.02 8.80 -14.43
CA ILE A 261 -12.34 8.18 -15.71
C ILE A 261 -13.80 7.69 -15.73
N ASN A 262 -14.20 6.93 -14.70
CA ASN A 262 -15.57 6.42 -14.58
C ASN A 262 -16.61 7.56 -14.57
N HIS A 263 -16.35 8.61 -13.80
CA HIS A 263 -17.22 9.78 -13.71
C HIS A 263 -17.36 10.50 -15.06
N VAL A 264 -16.25 10.68 -15.78
CA VAL A 264 -16.26 11.31 -17.11
C VAL A 264 -16.97 10.43 -18.12
N PHE A 265 -16.73 9.11 -18.12
CA PHE A 265 -17.41 8.18 -19.02
C PHE A 265 -18.92 8.14 -18.78
N ALA A 266 -19.38 8.27 -17.54
CA ALA A 266 -20.80 8.33 -17.19
C ALA A 266 -21.55 9.52 -17.79
N GLN A 267 -20.86 10.60 -18.18
CA GLN A 267 -21.47 11.79 -18.78
C GLN A 267 -21.90 11.57 -20.24
N TYR A 268 -21.40 10.52 -20.91
CA TYR A 268 -21.75 10.22 -22.31
C TYR A 268 -22.95 9.27 -22.36
N GLN A 269 -23.80 9.43 -23.37
CA GLN A 269 -24.96 8.56 -23.61
C GLN A 269 -24.50 7.14 -23.95
N ASP A 270 -23.52 7.04 -24.82
CA ASP A 270 -22.87 5.79 -25.22
C ASP A 270 -21.39 5.86 -24.81
N ILE A 271 -20.91 4.80 -24.13
CA ILE A 271 -19.56 4.72 -23.65
C ILE A 271 -18.52 4.75 -24.77
N GLU A 272 -18.85 4.25 -25.97
CA GLU A 272 -17.95 4.29 -27.12
C GLU A 272 -17.65 5.73 -27.57
N GLN A 273 -18.54 6.66 -27.28
CA GLN A 273 -18.32 8.09 -27.58
C GLN A 273 -17.27 8.70 -26.67
N SER A 274 -16.99 8.06 -25.51
CA SER A 274 -15.97 8.48 -24.58
C SER A 274 -14.55 8.01 -24.98
N PHE A 275 -14.42 7.06 -25.93
CA PHE A 275 -13.11 6.56 -26.36
C PHE A 275 -12.46 7.49 -27.38
N LYS A 276 -12.20 8.72 -26.95
CA LYS A 276 -11.61 9.76 -27.80
C LYS A 276 -10.43 10.44 -27.13
N ARG A 277 -9.41 10.69 -27.91
CA ARG A 277 -8.13 11.20 -27.41
C ARG A 277 -8.23 12.59 -26.74
N TYR A 278 -9.18 13.44 -27.17
CA TYR A 278 -9.37 14.76 -26.56
C TYR A 278 -9.87 14.69 -25.11
N LEU A 279 -10.40 13.54 -24.67
CA LEU A 279 -10.83 13.38 -23.28
C LEU A 279 -9.67 13.38 -22.29
N PHE A 280 -8.43 13.15 -22.73
CA PHE A 280 -7.28 13.28 -21.84
C PHE A 280 -7.16 14.68 -21.24
N ASP A 281 -7.42 15.72 -22.00
CA ASP A 281 -7.39 17.11 -21.51
C ASP A 281 -8.47 17.34 -20.43
N ILE A 282 -9.63 16.74 -20.60
CA ILE A 282 -10.73 16.79 -19.63
C ILE A 282 -10.38 16.00 -18.37
N LEU A 283 -9.82 14.80 -18.51
CA LEU A 283 -9.37 13.97 -17.38
C LEU A 283 -8.28 14.66 -16.58
N GLU A 284 -7.29 15.23 -17.27
CA GLU A 284 -6.19 15.96 -16.66
C GLU A 284 -6.69 17.22 -15.93
N SER A 285 -7.65 17.94 -16.52
CA SER A 285 -8.28 19.11 -15.89
C SER A 285 -9.05 18.71 -14.63
N ASN A 286 -9.88 17.67 -14.69
CA ASN A 286 -10.63 17.18 -13.53
C ASN A 286 -9.68 16.66 -12.42
N TYR A 287 -8.58 16.02 -12.80
CA TYR A 287 -7.59 15.57 -11.84
C TYR A 287 -6.88 16.73 -11.15
N LYS A 288 -6.51 17.79 -11.91
CA LYS A 288 -5.93 19.01 -11.34
C LYS A 288 -6.87 19.71 -10.36
N VAL A 289 -8.15 19.82 -10.70
CA VAL A 289 -9.17 20.38 -9.80
C VAL A 289 -9.26 19.54 -8.53
N TYR A 290 -9.36 18.22 -8.65
CA TYR A 290 -9.40 17.32 -7.50
C TYR A 290 -8.18 17.44 -6.58
N ILE A 291 -6.98 17.55 -7.16
CA ILE A 291 -5.74 17.75 -6.39
C ILE A 291 -5.73 19.13 -5.72
N SER A 292 -6.20 20.17 -6.42
CA SER A 292 -6.29 21.53 -5.87
C SER A 292 -7.24 21.59 -4.69
N ASP A 293 -8.43 21.03 -4.81
CA ASP A 293 -9.43 20.99 -3.73
C ASP A 293 -8.92 20.22 -2.50
N ASN A 294 -8.27 19.07 -2.73
CA ASN A 294 -7.66 18.31 -1.63
C ASN A 294 -6.49 19.05 -1.01
N PHE A 295 -5.70 19.78 -1.81
CA PHE A 295 -4.59 20.58 -1.30
C PHE A 295 -5.10 21.77 -0.46
N GLU A 296 -6.17 22.42 -0.88
CA GLU A 296 -6.80 23.50 -0.10
C GLU A 296 -7.35 22.97 1.24
N GLN A 297 -8.04 21.82 1.22
CA GLN A 297 -8.48 21.16 2.44
C GLN A 297 -7.29 20.74 3.34
N TYR A 298 -6.21 20.23 2.74
CA TYR A 298 -4.99 19.88 3.48
C TYR A 298 -4.38 21.11 4.17
N VAL A 299 -4.24 22.25 3.44
CA VAL A 299 -3.71 23.50 4.00
C VAL A 299 -4.61 24.02 5.10
N GLU A 300 -5.93 23.98 4.92
CA GLU A 300 -6.90 24.38 5.95
C GLU A 300 -6.77 23.55 7.22
N VAL A 301 -6.68 22.22 7.08
CA VAL A 301 -6.53 21.29 8.21
C VAL A 301 -5.21 21.51 8.94
N THR A 302 -4.10 21.65 8.20
CA THR A 302 -2.78 21.89 8.77
C THR A 302 -2.72 23.24 9.50
N SER A 303 -3.34 24.28 8.93
CA SER A 303 -3.46 25.59 9.58
C SER A 303 -4.26 25.50 10.89
N LYS A 304 -5.44 24.86 10.86
CA LYS A 304 -6.28 24.68 12.06
C LYS A 304 -5.55 23.90 13.16
N LEU A 305 -4.79 22.87 12.79
CA LEU A 305 -4.02 22.08 13.74
C LEU A 305 -2.87 22.89 14.35
N SER A 306 -2.17 23.68 13.53
CA SER A 306 -1.13 24.61 14.00
C SER A 306 -1.67 25.68 14.92
N ASP A 307 -2.81 26.29 14.58
CA ASP A 307 -3.49 27.29 15.41
C ASP A 307 -3.93 26.69 16.76
N PHE A 308 -4.48 25.49 16.74
CA PHE A 308 -4.87 24.76 17.95
C PHE A 308 -3.68 24.44 18.85
N LEU A 309 -2.54 24.00 18.26
CA LEU A 309 -1.29 23.77 18.99
C LEU A 309 -0.78 25.03 19.65
N TYR A 310 -0.75 26.13 18.90
CA TYR A 310 -0.31 27.44 19.42
C TYR A 310 -1.22 27.91 20.55
N GLU A 311 -2.54 27.87 20.34
CA GLU A 311 -3.52 28.28 21.35
C GLU A 311 -3.44 27.42 22.63
N THR A 312 -3.32 26.09 22.45
CA THR A 312 -3.20 25.16 23.59
C THR A 312 -1.91 25.39 24.36
N THR A 313 -0.79 25.56 23.66
CA THR A 313 0.51 25.82 24.28
C THR A 313 0.51 27.15 25.04
N ALA A 314 -0.10 28.19 24.46
CA ALA A 314 -0.26 29.51 25.12
C ALA A 314 -1.14 29.40 26.38
N LYS A 315 -2.30 28.74 26.29
CA LYS A 315 -3.20 28.52 27.44
C LYS A 315 -2.53 27.76 28.60
N ILE A 316 -1.74 26.71 28.28
CA ILE A 316 -0.98 26.01 29.33
C ILE A 316 0.09 26.92 29.91
N GLY A 317 0.79 27.70 29.08
CA GLY A 317 1.77 28.69 29.52
C GLY A 317 1.20 29.72 30.49
N ASP A 318 0.05 30.29 30.15
CA ASP A 318 -0.69 31.25 30.99
C ASP A 318 -1.12 30.62 32.33
N LYS A 319 -1.66 29.42 32.30
CA LYS A 319 -2.04 28.67 33.51
C LYS A 319 -0.86 28.40 34.44
N ILE A 320 0.31 28.08 33.88
CA ILE A 320 1.55 27.90 34.64
C ILE A 320 1.94 29.23 35.28
N ALA A 321 1.90 30.32 34.52
CA ALA A 321 2.25 31.66 35.04
C ALA A 321 1.30 32.09 36.15
N ASP A 322 0.00 31.91 35.98
CA ASP A 322 -1.02 32.20 37.00
C ASP A 322 -0.82 31.38 38.27
N SER A 323 -0.51 30.12 38.14
CA SER A 323 -0.26 29.24 39.29
C SER A 323 1.02 29.61 40.03
N ILE A 324 2.08 30.00 39.34
CA ILE A 324 3.31 30.51 39.98
C ILE A 324 3.02 31.84 40.69
N ALA A 325 2.22 32.71 40.07
CA ALA A 325 1.80 33.98 40.71
C ALA A 325 0.97 33.70 41.96
N SER A 326 0.03 32.76 41.93
CA SER A 326 -0.76 32.32 43.07
C SER A 326 0.10 31.75 44.19
N ALA A 327 1.07 30.89 43.87
CA ALA A 327 2.02 30.36 44.83
C ALA A 327 2.87 31.45 45.48
N ARG A 328 3.33 32.44 44.71
CA ARG A 328 4.05 33.60 45.20
C ARG A 328 3.16 34.46 46.15
N ASN A 329 1.89 34.67 45.80
CA ASN A 329 0.93 35.41 46.61
C ASN A 329 0.69 34.73 47.97
N ILE A 330 0.57 33.39 48.01
CA ILE A 330 0.46 32.61 49.23
C ILE A 330 1.70 32.83 50.13
N LEU A 331 2.89 32.82 49.56
CA LEU A 331 4.13 33.07 50.31
C LEU A 331 4.15 34.48 50.87
N ILE A 332 3.84 35.51 50.06
CA ILE A 332 3.79 36.92 50.51
C ILE A 332 2.76 37.08 51.60
N LEU A 333 1.57 36.51 51.48
CA LEU A 333 0.52 36.57 52.49
C LEU A 333 0.94 35.90 53.79
N THR A 334 1.61 34.74 53.70
CA THR A 334 2.15 34.05 54.88
C THR A 334 3.24 34.87 55.57
N LEU A 335 4.18 35.43 54.81
CA LEU A 335 5.22 36.31 55.38
C LEU A 335 4.65 37.57 55.98
N SER A 336 3.64 38.22 55.35
CA SER A 336 2.94 39.38 55.88
C SER A 336 2.23 39.05 57.18
N TYR A 337 1.58 37.89 57.29
CA TYR A 337 0.99 37.42 58.53
C TYR A 337 2.04 37.30 59.65
N PHE A 338 3.17 36.64 59.35
CA PHE A 338 4.27 36.54 60.35
C PHE A 338 4.81 37.88 60.76
N PHE A 339 5.06 38.79 59.80
CA PHE A 339 5.51 40.14 60.08
C PHE A 339 4.53 40.89 61.04
N THR A 340 3.25 40.75 60.71
CA THR A 340 2.19 41.35 61.51
C THR A 340 2.16 40.80 62.94
N VAL A 341 2.22 39.50 63.10
CA VAL A 341 2.27 38.81 64.40
C VAL A 341 3.50 39.24 65.21
N ILE A 342 4.68 39.25 64.56
CA ILE A 342 5.92 39.68 65.25
C ILE A 342 5.89 41.14 65.69
N VAL A 343 5.45 42.00 64.79
CA VAL A 343 5.40 43.45 65.09
C VAL A 343 4.40 43.79 66.23
N PHE A 344 3.15 43.31 66.07
CA PHE A 344 2.12 43.65 67.05
C PHE A 344 2.37 42.98 68.40
N THR A 345 2.80 41.72 68.40
CA THR A 345 3.03 41.02 69.66
C THR A 345 4.40 41.37 70.30
N GLY A 346 5.41 41.69 69.44
CA GLY A 346 6.74 42.14 69.92
C GLY A 346 6.72 43.53 70.57
N ILE A 347 5.93 44.44 70.06
CA ILE A 347 5.73 45.77 70.64
C ILE A 347 5.07 45.69 72.05
N ASP A 348 4.07 44.79 72.14
CA ASP A 348 3.31 44.65 73.39
C ASP A 348 4.10 43.88 74.49
N LYS A 349 4.93 42.88 74.10
CA LYS A 349 5.60 42.01 75.09
C LYS A 349 7.09 42.22 75.27
N GLY A 350 7.71 43.14 74.53
CA GLY A 350 9.10 43.64 74.71
C GLY A 350 10.21 42.60 74.36
N ARG A 351 9.89 41.36 74.06
CA ARG A 351 10.86 40.31 73.66
C ARG A 351 10.27 39.35 72.62
N VAL A 352 11.00 39.04 71.59
CA VAL A 352 10.59 38.14 70.50
C VAL A 352 10.26 36.68 70.99
N GLU A 353 10.91 36.23 72.03
CA GLU A 353 10.66 34.92 72.68
C GLU A 353 9.22 34.84 73.25
N ASN A 354 8.58 35.93 73.57
CA ASN A 354 7.20 36.01 74.13
C ASN A 354 6.12 36.08 73.07
N VAL A 355 6.47 36.17 71.77
CA VAL A 355 5.53 36.38 70.66
C VAL A 355 4.72 35.08 70.40
N PHE A 356 5.35 33.93 70.39
CA PHE A 356 4.70 32.70 70.08
C PHE A 356 4.17 31.94 71.30
N ASN A 357 2.92 32.27 71.66
CA ASN A 357 2.16 31.47 72.63
C ASN A 357 1.52 30.26 71.92
N PHE A 358 1.03 29.28 72.68
CA PHE A 358 0.34 28.11 72.16
C PHE A 358 -0.71 28.44 71.09
N GLU A 359 -1.56 29.40 71.38
CA GLU A 359 -2.66 29.81 70.48
C GLU A 359 -2.14 30.41 69.16
N ILE A 360 -1.15 31.29 69.20
CA ILE A 360 -0.49 31.89 68.03
C ILE A 360 0.28 30.86 67.24
N SER A 361 0.97 29.94 67.91
CA SER A 361 1.72 28.87 67.26
C SER A 361 0.76 27.90 66.55
N MET A 362 -0.37 27.56 67.15
CA MET A 362 -1.37 26.72 66.59
C MET A 362 -2.03 27.37 65.37
N LEU A 363 -2.40 28.70 65.46
CA LEU A 363 -2.96 29.47 64.38
C LEU A 363 -1.97 29.61 63.22
N SER A 364 -0.70 29.90 63.51
CA SER A 364 0.41 29.94 62.54
C SER A 364 0.60 28.62 61.82
N THR A 365 0.57 27.52 62.58
CA THR A 365 0.65 26.16 62.00
C THR A 365 -0.51 25.88 61.06
N LEU A 366 -1.75 26.22 61.46
CA LEU A 366 -2.93 26.03 60.59
C LEU A 366 -2.79 26.83 59.28
N PHE A 367 -2.30 28.09 59.37
CA PHE A 367 -2.11 28.98 58.26
C PHE A 367 -1.04 28.44 57.28
N ILE A 368 0.09 27.95 57.79
CA ILE A 368 1.17 27.34 56.99
C ILE A 368 0.72 26.04 56.34
N VAL A 369 0.02 25.17 57.08
CA VAL A 369 -0.53 23.91 56.56
C VAL A 369 -1.53 24.18 55.45
N GLY A 370 -2.42 25.16 55.62
CA GLY A 370 -3.33 25.64 54.59
C GLY A 370 -2.59 26.09 53.31
N GLY A 371 -1.47 26.81 53.47
CA GLY A 371 -0.61 27.22 52.37
C GLY A 371 0.04 26.03 51.63
N LEU A 372 0.52 25.01 52.36
CA LEU A 372 1.09 23.80 51.80
C LEU A 372 0.05 22.97 51.04
N VAL A 373 -1.17 22.83 51.58
CA VAL A 373 -2.29 22.15 50.91
C VAL A 373 -2.65 22.87 49.62
N ASN A 374 -2.70 24.21 49.64
CA ASN A 374 -3.01 24.99 48.45
C ASN A 374 -1.91 24.83 47.37
N LEU A 375 -0.62 24.84 47.74
CA LEU A 375 0.49 24.57 46.81
C LEU A 375 0.37 23.17 46.16
N TYR A 376 -0.04 22.17 46.92
CA TYR A 376 -0.27 20.81 46.42
C TYR A 376 -1.44 20.80 45.41
N TRP A 377 -2.54 21.47 45.69
CA TRP A 377 -3.66 21.56 44.75
C TRP A 377 -3.29 22.29 43.47
N LEU A 378 -2.60 23.42 43.53
CA LEU A 378 -2.13 24.17 42.38
C LEU A 378 -1.24 23.32 41.47
N ARG A 379 -0.35 22.51 42.04
CA ARG A 379 0.47 21.59 41.29
C ARG A 379 -0.38 20.54 40.57
N ASN A 380 -1.31 19.89 41.26
CA ASN A 380 -2.15 18.85 40.69
C ASN A 380 -3.06 19.40 39.60
N GLU A 381 -3.59 20.61 39.77
CA GLU A 381 -4.40 21.30 38.78
C GLU A 381 -3.64 21.52 37.48
N ILE A 382 -2.38 21.96 37.52
CA ILE A 382 -1.57 22.16 36.32
C ILE A 382 -1.28 20.83 35.62
N VAL A 383 -0.94 19.78 36.35
CA VAL A 383 -0.69 18.47 35.78
C VAL A 383 -1.94 17.96 35.09
N ALA A 384 -3.10 18.01 35.72
CA ALA A 384 -4.36 17.57 35.14
C ALA A 384 -4.75 18.38 33.87
N ASN A 385 -4.58 19.72 33.91
CA ASN A 385 -4.85 20.57 32.74
C ASN A 385 -3.90 20.26 31.57
N THR A 386 -2.63 19.94 31.85
CA THR A 386 -1.65 19.58 30.83
C THR A 386 -1.97 18.21 30.20
N GLU A 387 -2.39 17.22 30.99
CA GLU A 387 -2.83 15.92 30.50
C GLU A 387 -4.09 16.04 29.64
N LEU A 388 -5.07 16.82 30.09
CA LEU A 388 -6.29 17.10 29.33
C LEU A 388 -5.97 17.70 27.96
N ALA A 389 -5.08 18.72 27.94
CA ALA A 389 -4.65 19.36 26.69
C ALA A 389 -3.95 18.39 25.73
N LYS A 390 -3.12 17.47 26.24
CA LYS A 390 -2.51 16.40 25.44
C LYS A 390 -3.57 15.46 24.87
N MET A 391 -4.55 15.03 25.65
CA MET A 391 -5.64 14.18 25.18
C MET A 391 -6.45 14.88 24.08
N GLN A 392 -6.76 16.17 24.23
CA GLN A 392 -7.47 16.94 23.20
C GLN A 392 -6.67 17.06 21.90
N LEU A 393 -5.35 17.22 21.99
CA LEU A 393 -4.46 17.24 20.84
C LEU A 393 -4.45 15.88 20.12
N ASP A 394 -4.30 14.78 20.87
CA ASP A 394 -4.31 13.44 20.31
C ASP A 394 -5.64 13.11 19.63
N GLU A 395 -6.76 13.55 20.21
CA GLU A 395 -8.08 13.39 19.59
C GLU A 395 -8.18 14.19 18.28
N MET A 396 -7.68 15.41 18.24
CA MET A 396 -7.64 16.22 17.02
C MET A 396 -6.75 15.60 15.94
N ILE A 397 -5.56 15.17 16.31
CA ILE A 397 -4.64 14.47 15.40
C ILE A 397 -5.32 13.23 14.80
N ASN A 398 -5.99 12.42 15.60
CA ASN A 398 -6.70 11.24 15.15
C ASN A 398 -7.85 11.57 14.18
N ARG A 399 -8.58 12.67 14.40
CA ARG A 399 -9.64 13.12 13.47
C ARG A 399 -9.09 13.53 12.11
N TYR A 400 -7.92 14.16 12.08
CA TYR A 400 -7.33 14.67 10.86
C TYR A 400 -6.27 13.75 10.22
N SER A 401 -5.99 12.57 10.80
CA SER A 401 -5.05 11.59 10.28
C SER A 401 -5.37 11.09 8.87
N VAL A 402 -6.63 11.20 8.43
CA VAL A 402 -7.06 10.85 7.07
C VAL A 402 -6.51 11.82 6.01
N TYR A 403 -6.22 13.07 6.41
CA TYR A 403 -5.79 14.15 5.50
C TYR A 403 -4.29 14.41 5.53
N ILE A 404 -3.59 13.99 6.58
CA ILE A 404 -2.17 14.29 6.85
C ILE A 404 -1.40 12.98 6.86
N GLY A 405 -0.23 12.95 6.23
CA GLY A 405 0.64 11.77 6.19
C GLY A 405 1.25 11.43 7.55
N ASP A 406 1.51 10.13 7.80
CA ASP A 406 2.02 9.62 9.09
C ASP A 406 3.33 10.30 9.53
N GLY A 407 4.20 10.68 8.58
CA GLY A 407 5.46 11.38 8.87
C GLY A 407 5.24 12.79 9.44
N GLU A 408 4.34 13.56 8.86
CA GLU A 408 4.01 14.92 9.33
C GLU A 408 3.24 14.90 10.65
N LEU A 409 2.42 13.86 10.86
CA LEU A 409 1.72 13.65 12.14
C LEU A 409 2.69 13.38 13.29
N SER A 410 3.79 12.66 13.03
CA SER A 410 4.83 12.43 14.03
C SER A 410 5.54 13.73 14.40
N ASP A 411 5.86 14.57 13.43
CA ASP A 411 6.51 15.87 13.65
C ASP A 411 5.62 16.83 14.48
N ILE A 412 4.31 16.75 14.29
CA ILE A 412 3.34 17.53 15.06
C ILE A 412 3.22 17.01 16.50
N LYS A 413 3.23 15.70 16.70
CA LYS A 413 3.21 15.07 18.04
C LYS A 413 4.46 15.39 18.85
N ASP A 414 5.61 15.37 18.20
CA ASP A 414 6.92 15.62 18.81
C ASP A 414 7.27 17.13 18.86
N CYS A 415 6.25 18.02 18.84
CA CYS A 415 6.44 19.46 18.86
C CYS A 415 7.24 19.91 20.09
N PRO A 416 8.47 20.48 19.92
CA PRO A 416 9.33 20.84 21.05
C PRO A 416 8.71 21.84 22.01
N SER A 417 7.80 22.69 21.53
CA SER A 417 7.13 23.72 22.36
C SER A 417 6.19 23.09 23.38
N LEU A 418 5.44 22.05 23.00
CA LEU A 418 4.53 21.33 23.89
C LEU A 418 5.31 20.52 24.94
N GLU A 419 6.42 19.90 24.51
CA GLU A 419 7.30 19.16 25.40
C GLU A 419 7.95 20.09 26.45
N LEU A 420 8.44 21.25 26.02
CA LEU A 420 9.01 22.25 26.92
C LEU A 420 8.00 22.76 27.96
N VAL A 421 6.76 23.02 27.55
CA VAL A 421 5.69 23.48 28.44
C VAL A 421 5.27 22.35 29.38
N SER A 422 5.12 21.14 28.89
CA SER A 422 4.83 19.97 29.71
C SER A 422 5.93 19.69 30.74
N ASN A 423 7.20 19.79 30.33
CA ASN A 423 8.34 19.64 31.23
C ASN A 423 8.39 20.74 32.30
N LYS A 424 8.04 21.99 31.96
CA LYS A 424 7.90 23.10 32.94
C LYS A 424 6.75 22.85 33.92
N ALA A 425 5.61 22.32 33.46
CA ALA A 425 4.51 21.95 34.35
C ALA A 425 4.90 20.83 35.32
N ASN A 426 5.68 19.86 34.89
CA ASN A 426 6.22 18.80 35.72
C ASN A 426 7.43 19.22 36.58
N GLN A 427 8.08 20.36 36.29
CA GLN A 427 9.20 20.83 37.09
C GLN A 427 8.71 21.29 38.45
N CYS A 428 8.70 20.36 39.40
CA CYS A 428 8.36 20.61 40.83
C CYS A 428 9.26 21.64 41.53
N ARG A 429 10.36 22.13 40.92
CA ARG A 429 11.37 22.95 41.58
C ARG A 429 10.80 24.25 42.19
N VAL A 430 9.90 24.93 41.48
CA VAL A 430 9.32 26.18 41.98
C VAL A 430 8.40 25.92 43.18
N TYR A 431 7.49 24.96 43.06
CA TYR A 431 6.58 24.58 44.14
C TYR A 431 7.32 23.98 45.31
N LEU A 432 8.38 23.19 45.02
CA LEU A 432 9.26 22.61 46.05
C LEU A 432 9.99 23.72 46.81
N SER A 433 10.51 24.77 46.13
CA SER A 433 11.19 25.89 46.79
C SER A 433 10.26 26.65 47.70
N TYR A 434 9.02 26.96 47.26
CA TYR A 434 8.01 27.62 48.13
C TYR A 434 7.58 26.70 49.28
N GLY A 435 7.43 25.38 49.03
CA GLY A 435 7.15 24.39 50.05
C GLY A 435 8.23 24.31 51.13
N VAL A 436 9.50 24.34 50.71
CA VAL A 436 10.66 24.34 51.63
C VAL A 436 10.65 25.62 52.51
N VAL A 437 10.36 26.78 51.92
CA VAL A 437 10.27 28.04 52.69
C VAL A 437 9.15 27.95 53.71
N LEU A 438 7.96 27.49 53.32
CA LEU A 438 6.83 27.34 54.27
C LEU A 438 7.14 26.29 55.35
N PHE A 439 7.80 25.22 55.01
CA PHE A 439 8.22 24.24 55.97
C PHE A 439 9.29 24.75 56.93
N ALA A 440 10.26 25.54 56.46
CA ALA A 440 11.23 26.23 57.31
C ALA A 440 10.54 27.20 58.26
N LEU A 441 9.52 27.95 57.82
CA LEU A 441 8.71 28.82 58.71
C LEU A 441 7.95 28.01 59.74
N LEU A 442 7.45 26.82 59.42
CA LEU A 442 6.81 25.92 60.36
C LEU A 442 7.78 25.50 61.46
N LEU A 443 9.01 25.08 61.07
CA LEU A 443 10.04 24.70 62.01
C LEU A 443 10.45 25.88 62.89
N LEU A 444 10.53 27.10 62.33
CA LEU A 444 10.85 28.31 63.08
C LEU A 444 9.79 28.58 64.16
N VAL A 445 8.49 28.47 63.82
CA VAL A 445 7.38 28.70 64.80
C VAL A 445 7.52 27.73 65.99
N TRP A 446 7.71 26.46 65.72
CA TRP A 446 7.85 25.45 66.79
C TRP A 446 9.15 25.56 67.54
N TYR A 447 10.24 26.01 66.87
CA TYR A 447 11.51 26.31 67.54
C TYR A 447 11.35 27.49 68.53
N LEU A 448 10.73 28.58 68.10
CA LEU A 448 10.48 29.74 68.98
C LEU A 448 9.51 29.42 70.12
N TYR A 449 8.54 28.56 69.89
CA TYR A 449 7.67 28.06 70.95
C TYR A 449 8.41 27.19 71.95
N SER A 450 9.35 26.32 71.52
CA SER A 450 10.12 25.44 72.37
C SER A 450 11.13 26.17 73.29
N LEU A 451 11.59 27.34 72.88
CA LEU A 451 12.44 28.20 73.72
C LEU A 451 11.73 28.64 74.99
N LYS A 452 10.42 28.67 74.97
CA LYS A 452 9.58 29.11 76.12
C LYS A 452 9.06 27.91 76.95
N THR A 453 8.75 26.84 76.34
CA THR A 453 8.30 25.60 76.99
C THR A 453 9.13 24.43 76.45
N PRO A 454 9.94 23.75 77.24
CA PRO A 454 10.64 22.58 76.77
C PRO A 454 9.63 21.57 76.29
N LEU A 455 9.76 21.17 75.03
CA LEU A 455 8.87 20.17 74.45
C LEU A 455 9.14 18.81 75.12
N PRO A 456 8.17 18.17 75.77
CA PRO A 456 8.37 16.94 76.51
C PRO A 456 8.88 15.79 75.59
N PHE A 457 8.69 15.92 74.28
CA PHE A 457 9.17 14.95 73.30
C PHE A 457 10.69 15.08 73.04
N LEU A 458 11.27 16.29 73.08
CA LEU A 458 12.74 16.47 72.91
C LEU A 458 13.51 16.05 74.17
N ASP A 459 12.91 16.24 75.35
CA ASP A 459 13.49 15.75 76.60
C ASP A 459 13.46 14.20 76.63
N ALA A 460 12.44 13.54 76.07
CA ALA A 460 12.38 12.11 75.98
C ALA A 460 13.50 11.56 75.05
N ILE A 461 13.70 12.17 73.83
CA ILE A 461 14.77 11.78 72.93
C ILE A 461 16.14 12.13 73.50
N GLY A 462 16.33 13.21 74.17
CA GLY A 462 17.55 13.61 74.86
C GLY A 462 17.92 12.63 76.02
N SER A 463 16.94 12.18 76.79
CA SER A 463 17.11 11.22 77.86
C SER A 463 17.46 9.82 77.33
N ASP A 464 16.87 9.42 76.18
CA ASP A 464 17.20 8.11 75.56
C ASP A 464 18.56 8.14 74.86
N MET A 465 19.01 9.25 74.31
CA MET A 465 20.37 9.41 73.77
C MET A 465 21.44 9.46 74.89
N THR A 466 21.16 10.01 76.04
CA THR A 466 22.05 9.97 77.22
C THR A 466 22.14 8.55 77.79
N LYS A 467 21.05 7.84 77.94
CA LYS A 467 21.00 6.45 78.30
C LYS A 467 21.77 5.51 77.33
N ALA A 468 21.57 5.78 75.97
CA ALA A 468 22.35 5.00 74.97
C ALA A 468 23.88 5.29 75.06
N LYS A 469 24.29 6.53 75.35
CA LYS A 469 25.70 6.85 75.57
C LYS A 469 26.28 6.20 76.83
N GLU A 470 25.51 6.08 77.91
CA GLU A 470 25.94 5.39 79.12
C GLU A 470 26.09 3.86 78.96
N ILE A 471 25.23 3.28 78.09
CA ILE A 471 25.28 1.85 77.69
C ILE A 471 26.49 1.54 76.83
N ILE A 472 26.92 2.49 75.99
CA ILE A 472 28.07 2.33 75.05
C ILE A 472 29.40 2.60 75.79
N SER A 473 29.37 3.29 76.94
CA SER A 473 30.57 3.61 77.73
C SER A 473 30.86 2.61 78.85
N ARG A 474 30.05 1.56 79.01
CA ARG A 474 30.28 0.38 79.85
C ARG A 474 30.67 -0.83 78.94
#